data_f8ae7aa5d8465bae1578e668b7a22786
#
_entry.id   f8ae7aa5d8465bae1578e668b7a22786
#
_cell.length_a   1.000
_cell.length_b   1.000
_cell.length_c   1.000
_cell.angle_alpha   90.00
_cell.angle_beta   90.00
_cell.angle_gamma   90.00
#
_symmetry.space_group_name_H-M   'P 1'
#
loop_
_entity.id
_entity.type
_entity.pdbx_description
1 polymer ?
#
loop_
_entity_poly.entity_id
_entity_poly.type
_entity_poly.pdbx_seq_one_letter_code
_entity_poly.pdbx_strand_id
1 'polypeptide(L)'
;MDRLVRRHAAVTGEDRLRVRLAVVEGDVPGVFQAERTTFGLTCTYVGPGIQWCCVDGPDAICEVPTGAVGVFKGRALLDPPVILHRSPTIGEPRLVLAIEPARRDDADRSKPALPKADRW
;
A
#
# COMPACT_ATOMS: atom_id res chain seq x y z
N MET A 1 -11.72 10.18 3.78
CA MET A 1 -10.65 9.44 4.49
C MET A 1 -11.16 8.68 5.69
N ASP A 2 -11.88 9.33 6.58
CA ASP A 2 -12.43 8.70 7.79
C ASP A 2 -13.35 7.51 7.47
N ARG A 3 -14.19 7.63 6.45
CA ARG A 3 -15.07 6.55 6.02
C ARG A 3 -14.29 5.33 5.53
N LEU A 4 -13.22 5.56 4.78
CA LEU A 4 -12.36 4.46 4.30
C LEU A 4 -11.69 3.74 5.47
N VAL A 5 -11.19 4.50 6.44
CA VAL A 5 -10.55 3.91 7.62
C VAL A 5 -11.54 3.02 8.37
N ARG A 6 -12.75 3.51 8.60
CA ARG A 6 -13.78 2.76 9.30
C ARG A 6 -14.21 1.51 8.55
N ARG A 7 -14.37 1.61 7.24
CA ARG A 7 -14.73 0.45 6.42
C ARG A 7 -13.62 -0.58 6.41
N HIS A 8 -12.39 -0.12 6.28
CA HIS A 8 -11.24 -1.01 6.29
C HIS A 8 -11.15 -1.76 7.62
N ALA A 9 -11.31 -1.08 8.73
CA ALA A 9 -11.31 -1.70 10.06
C ALA A 9 -12.42 -2.74 10.19
N ALA A 10 -13.62 -2.41 9.72
CA ALA A 10 -14.77 -3.32 9.80
C ALA A 10 -14.56 -4.58 8.96
N VAL A 11 -14.03 -4.44 7.75
CA VAL A 11 -13.84 -5.56 6.83
C VAL A 11 -12.70 -6.46 7.27
N THR A 12 -11.61 -5.89 7.76
CA THR A 12 -10.42 -6.66 8.13
C THR A 12 -10.42 -7.14 9.57
N GLY A 13 -11.27 -6.57 10.43
CA GLY A 13 -11.27 -6.88 11.85
C GLY A 13 -10.14 -6.23 12.63
N GLU A 14 -9.37 -5.36 12.00
CA GLU A 14 -8.26 -4.67 12.65
C GLU A 14 -8.78 -3.49 13.46
N ASP A 15 -8.44 -3.43 14.73
CA ASP A 15 -8.86 -2.36 15.63
C ASP A 15 -7.84 -1.24 15.75
N ARG A 16 -6.60 -1.48 15.34
CA ARG A 16 -5.53 -0.49 15.36
C ARG A 16 -4.92 -0.39 13.98
N LEU A 17 -5.07 0.77 13.38
CA LEU A 17 -4.62 1.03 12.02
C LEU A 17 -3.62 2.17 12.00
N ARG A 18 -2.64 2.03 11.12
CA ARG A 18 -1.72 3.10 10.77
C ARG A 18 -2.21 3.70 9.46
N VAL A 19 -2.48 4.99 9.48
CA VAL A 19 -2.97 5.72 8.30
C VAL A 19 -1.91 6.73 7.88
N ARG A 20 -1.53 6.70 6.62
CA ARG A 20 -0.57 7.66 6.06
C ARG A 20 -1.11 8.27 4.79
N LEU A 21 -1.00 9.57 4.69
CA LEU A 21 -1.21 10.31 3.46
C LEU A 21 0.16 10.89 3.08
N ALA A 22 0.70 10.46 1.96
CA ALA A 22 2.07 10.79 1.59
C ALA A 22 2.17 11.31 0.17
N VAL A 23 3.05 12.28 -0.03
CA VAL A 23 3.49 12.68 -1.37
C VAL A 23 4.69 11.81 -1.70
N VAL A 24 4.56 11.05 -2.77
CA VAL A 24 5.61 10.16 -3.25
C VAL A 24 6.24 10.80 -4.48
N GLU A 25 7.54 11.08 -4.40
CA GLU A 25 8.28 11.72 -5.48
C GLU A 25 9.47 10.86 -5.89
N GLY A 26 9.93 11.10 -7.11
CA GLY A 26 11.15 10.49 -7.61
C GLY A 26 10.92 9.31 -8.54
N ASP A 27 12.03 8.87 -9.13
CA ASP A 27 12.05 7.82 -10.14
C ASP A 27 12.47 6.47 -9.56
N VAL A 28 12.24 6.27 -8.26
CA VAL A 28 12.64 5.02 -7.65
C VAL A 28 11.72 3.91 -8.16
N PRO A 29 12.26 2.98 -8.96
CA PRO A 29 11.45 1.88 -9.44
C PRO A 29 11.05 1.00 -8.26
N GLY A 30 9.76 0.84 -8.08
CA GLY A 30 9.24 -0.08 -7.10
C GLY A 30 9.57 -1.51 -7.50
N VAL A 31 9.89 -2.33 -6.52
CA VAL A 31 10.06 -3.75 -6.72
C VAL A 31 8.74 -4.44 -6.41
N PHE A 32 8.31 -5.34 -7.27
CA PHE A 32 7.12 -6.13 -7.00
C PHE A 32 7.32 -6.95 -5.73
N GLN A 33 6.44 -6.76 -4.77
CA GLN A 33 6.53 -7.44 -3.48
C GLN A 33 5.18 -7.55 -2.81
N ALA A 34 5.09 -8.35 -1.76
CA ALA A 34 3.96 -8.38 -0.85
C ALA A 34 4.46 -8.00 0.55
N GLU A 35 3.69 -7.18 1.25
CA GLU A 35 4.06 -6.73 2.58
C GLU A 35 3.88 -7.84 3.62
N ARG A 36 4.58 -7.72 4.75
CA ARG A 36 4.49 -8.66 5.86
C ARG A 36 3.36 -8.32 6.83
N THR A 37 2.23 -7.92 6.29
CA THR A 37 1.06 -7.55 7.09
C THR A 37 -0.11 -8.44 6.73
N THR A 38 -1.27 -8.21 7.35
CA THR A 38 -2.50 -8.89 6.99
C THR A 38 -3.10 -8.26 5.74
N PHE A 39 -3.66 -7.07 5.86
CA PHE A 39 -4.25 -6.34 4.74
C PHE A 39 -3.65 -4.94 4.66
N GLY A 40 -3.34 -4.51 3.44
CA GLY A 40 -2.98 -3.13 3.17
C GLY A 40 -3.98 -2.52 2.21
N LEU A 41 -4.38 -1.28 2.46
CA LEU A 41 -5.22 -0.52 1.56
C LEU A 41 -4.42 0.64 0.99
N THR A 42 -4.56 0.87 -0.31
CA THR A 42 -3.98 2.04 -0.97
C THR A 42 -5.05 2.74 -1.80
N CYS A 43 -4.95 4.06 -1.87
CA CYS A 43 -5.76 4.87 -2.75
C CYS A 43 -4.88 6.02 -3.26
N THR A 44 -4.68 6.11 -4.55
CA THR A 44 -3.91 7.20 -5.16
C THR A 44 -4.88 8.30 -5.56
N TYR A 45 -4.72 9.47 -4.95
CA TYR A 45 -5.58 10.61 -5.27
C TYR A 45 -5.07 11.44 -6.43
N VAL A 46 -3.75 11.51 -6.59
CA VAL A 46 -3.10 12.26 -7.67
C VAL A 46 -1.97 11.41 -8.23
N GLY A 47 -1.86 11.40 -9.54
CA GLY A 47 -0.83 10.65 -10.24
C GLY A 47 -1.21 9.21 -10.53
N PRO A 48 -0.30 8.43 -11.11
CA PRO A 48 -0.57 7.03 -11.47
C PRO A 48 -0.71 6.15 -10.25
N GLY A 49 -1.59 5.17 -10.35
CA GLY A 49 -1.87 4.25 -9.26
C GLY A 49 -0.83 3.15 -9.12
N ILE A 50 -0.98 2.38 -8.05
CA ILE A 50 -0.12 1.25 -7.78
C ILE A 50 -0.30 0.17 -8.84
N GLN A 51 0.80 -0.47 -9.22
CA GLN A 51 0.79 -1.58 -10.16
C GLN A 51 0.78 -2.91 -9.42
N TRP A 52 0.11 -3.90 -10.00
CA TRP A 52 0.09 -5.23 -9.43
C TRP A 52 0.13 -6.29 -10.53
N CYS A 53 0.57 -7.47 -10.16
CA CYS A 53 0.58 -8.63 -11.04
C CYS A 53 0.38 -9.92 -10.23
N CYS A 54 0.00 -10.99 -10.94
CA CYS A 54 0.02 -12.31 -10.34
C CYS A 54 1.44 -12.88 -10.37
N VAL A 55 1.80 -13.63 -9.36
CA VAL A 55 3.11 -14.29 -9.31
C VAL A 55 3.30 -15.19 -10.52
N ASP A 56 2.25 -15.86 -10.97
CA ASP A 56 2.30 -16.76 -12.11
C ASP A 56 2.30 -16.07 -13.47
N GLY A 57 2.00 -14.78 -13.49
CA GLY A 57 1.96 -14.00 -14.74
C GLY A 57 2.56 -12.63 -14.55
N PRO A 58 3.88 -12.54 -14.25
CA PRO A 58 4.50 -11.24 -13.92
C PRO A 58 4.55 -10.26 -15.08
N ASP A 59 4.34 -10.72 -16.31
CA ASP A 59 4.31 -9.84 -17.47
C ASP A 59 2.95 -9.15 -17.66
N ALA A 60 1.91 -9.65 -17.01
CA ALA A 60 0.57 -9.05 -17.08
C ALA A 60 0.40 -8.05 -15.94
N ILE A 61 0.92 -6.85 -16.13
CA ILE A 61 0.88 -5.79 -15.13
C ILE A 61 -0.43 -5.04 -15.23
N CYS A 62 -1.13 -4.96 -14.09
CA CYS A 62 -2.36 -4.20 -13.94
C CYS A 62 -2.11 -2.98 -13.07
N GLU A 63 -3.00 -2.02 -13.14
CA GLU A 63 -2.92 -0.81 -12.34
C GLU A 63 -4.22 -0.60 -11.57
N VAL A 64 -4.11 -0.18 -10.31
CA VAL A 64 -5.27 0.31 -9.57
C VAL A 64 -5.51 1.74 -10.06
N PRO A 65 -6.65 2.04 -10.69
CA PRO A 65 -6.87 3.38 -11.23
C PRO A 65 -6.80 4.45 -10.17
N THR A 66 -6.36 5.64 -10.56
CA THR A 66 -6.38 6.82 -9.68
C THR A 66 -7.79 7.04 -9.15
N GLY A 67 -7.91 7.23 -7.85
CA GLY A 67 -9.19 7.37 -7.17
C GLY A 67 -9.84 6.06 -6.74
N ALA A 68 -9.36 4.94 -7.25
CA ALA A 68 -9.86 3.62 -6.83
C ALA A 68 -9.10 3.10 -5.61
N VAL A 69 -9.75 2.25 -4.85
CA VAL A 69 -9.17 1.63 -3.66
C VAL A 69 -8.67 0.25 -4.01
N GLY A 70 -7.41 -0.02 -3.68
CA GLY A 70 -6.84 -1.36 -3.77
C GLY A 70 -6.62 -1.93 -2.36
N VAL A 71 -7.06 -3.15 -2.14
CA VAL A 71 -6.81 -3.86 -0.88
C VAL A 71 -6.00 -5.10 -1.19
N PHE A 72 -4.86 -5.23 -0.55
CA PHE A 72 -3.92 -6.32 -0.80
C PHE A 72 -3.72 -7.17 0.44
N LYS A 73 -3.77 -8.49 0.24
CA LYS A 73 -3.40 -9.43 1.29
C LYS A 73 -1.89 -9.45 1.45
N GLY A 74 -1.43 -9.31 2.68
CA GLY A 74 -0.02 -9.43 3.01
C GLY A 74 0.38 -10.85 3.33
N ARG A 75 1.68 -11.06 3.50
CA ARG A 75 2.26 -12.39 3.75
C ARG A 75 1.85 -12.99 5.09
N ALA A 76 1.32 -12.17 6.02
CA ALA A 76 0.80 -12.70 7.27
C ALA A 76 -0.46 -13.54 7.07
N LEU A 77 -1.19 -13.31 5.98
CA LEU A 77 -2.39 -14.09 5.63
C LEU A 77 -2.14 -15.12 4.55
N LEU A 78 -1.23 -14.81 3.62
CA LEU A 78 -0.99 -15.63 2.46
C LEU A 78 0.50 -15.62 2.11
N ASP A 79 1.17 -16.70 2.42
CA ASP A 79 2.59 -16.88 2.11
C ASP A 79 2.81 -18.31 1.60
N PRO A 80 3.31 -18.49 0.39
CA PRO A 80 3.76 -17.47 -0.56
C PRO A 80 2.62 -16.63 -1.13
N PRO A 81 2.89 -15.37 -1.48
CA PRO A 81 1.86 -14.49 -2.02
C PRO A 81 1.46 -14.88 -3.44
N VAL A 82 0.20 -14.61 -3.79
CA VAL A 82 -0.31 -14.80 -5.15
C VAL A 82 -0.22 -13.50 -5.94
N ILE A 83 -0.42 -12.38 -5.29
CA ILE A 83 -0.39 -11.06 -5.89
C ILE A 83 0.79 -10.27 -5.32
N LEU A 84 1.51 -9.62 -6.22
CA LEU A 84 2.58 -8.69 -5.87
C LEU A 84 2.21 -7.30 -6.36
N HIS A 85 2.67 -6.27 -5.67
CA HIS A 85 2.40 -4.89 -6.06
C HIS A 85 3.65 -4.03 -5.92
N ARG A 86 3.64 -2.89 -6.60
CA ARG A 86 4.74 -1.93 -6.56
C ARG A 86 4.24 -0.52 -6.90
N SER A 87 5.03 0.49 -6.52
CA SER A 87 4.84 1.83 -7.05
C SER A 87 5.22 1.88 -8.52
N PRO A 88 4.50 2.66 -9.34
CA PRO A 88 4.89 2.81 -10.75
C PRO A 88 6.19 3.58 -10.87
N THR A 89 6.93 3.28 -11.95
CA THR A 89 8.21 3.92 -12.26
C THR A 89 7.94 5.18 -13.09
N ILE A 90 7.47 6.24 -12.45
CA ILE A 90 7.19 7.51 -13.14
C ILE A 90 7.69 8.64 -12.25
N GLY A 91 8.38 9.62 -12.85
CA GLY A 91 8.92 10.76 -12.13
C GLY A 91 7.91 11.79 -11.68
N GLU A 92 6.61 11.54 -11.85
CA GLU A 92 5.57 12.46 -11.42
C GLU A 92 5.25 12.28 -9.93
N PRO A 93 5.02 13.39 -9.20
CA PRO A 93 4.57 13.28 -7.82
C PRO A 93 3.22 12.58 -7.72
N ARG A 94 3.06 11.78 -6.68
CA ARG A 94 1.82 11.06 -6.41
C ARG A 94 1.35 11.39 -5.00
N LEU A 95 0.05 11.51 -4.81
CA LEU A 95 -0.55 11.65 -3.49
C LEU A 95 -1.27 10.34 -3.16
N VAL A 96 -0.77 9.64 -2.16
CA VAL A 96 -1.22 8.28 -1.85
C VAL A 96 -1.66 8.17 -0.40
N LEU A 97 -2.84 7.61 -0.20
CA LEU A 97 -3.32 7.19 1.10
C LEU A 97 -2.96 5.71 1.29
N ALA A 98 -2.37 5.39 2.42
CA ALA A 98 -2.05 4.01 2.79
C ALA A 98 -2.61 3.71 4.19
N ILE A 99 -3.27 2.57 4.30
CA ILE A 99 -3.81 2.08 5.56
C ILE A 99 -3.32 0.67 5.78
N GLU A 100 -2.71 0.41 6.93
CA GLU A 100 -2.20 -0.90 7.30
C GLU A 100 -2.39 -1.13 8.80
N PRO A 101 -2.29 -2.38 9.30
CA PRO A 101 -2.35 -2.62 10.73
C PRO A 101 -1.22 -1.90 11.45
N ALA A 102 -1.50 -1.33 12.60
CA ALA A 102 -0.48 -0.71 13.41
C ALA A 102 0.43 -1.79 13.99
N ARG A 103 1.74 -1.52 13.97
CA ARG A 103 2.72 -2.41 14.56
C ARG A 103 2.90 -2.09 16.04
N ARG A 104 3.42 -3.05 16.79
CA ARG A 104 3.67 -2.87 18.20
C ARG A 104 4.55 -1.67 18.53
N ASP A 105 5.56 -1.44 17.69
CA ASP A 105 6.53 -0.37 17.88
C ASP A 105 6.05 0.99 17.36
N ASP A 106 4.90 1.07 16.72
CA ASP A 106 4.39 2.34 16.21
C ASP A 106 4.06 3.34 17.33
N ALA A 107 3.70 2.85 18.50
CA ALA A 107 3.37 3.69 19.64
C ALA A 107 4.59 4.33 20.30
N ASP A 108 5.77 3.74 20.14
CA ASP A 108 7.00 4.19 20.79
C ASP A 108 7.88 5.05 19.90
N ARG A 109 7.38 5.49 18.79
CA ARG A 109 8.18 6.26 17.86
C ARG A 109 8.37 7.68 18.32
N SER A 110 9.59 7.94 18.73
CA SER A 110 10.02 9.30 19.04
C SER A 110 10.40 10.10 17.81
N LYS A 111 10.57 9.45 16.67
CA LYS A 111 10.91 10.10 15.41
C LYS A 111 9.97 9.64 14.30
N PRO A 112 9.65 10.54 13.35
CA PRO A 112 8.78 10.16 12.26
C PRO A 112 9.42 9.06 11.41
N ALA A 113 8.62 8.07 11.07
CA ALA A 113 9.03 7.10 10.08
C ALA A 113 9.00 7.77 8.73
N LEU A 114 10.13 7.78 8.06
CA LEU A 114 10.17 8.24 6.69
C LEU A 114 9.49 7.19 5.84
N PRO A 115 8.42 7.56 5.11
CA PRO A 115 7.82 6.62 4.19
C PRO A 115 8.84 6.26 3.14
N LYS A 116 9.00 4.98 2.92
CA LYS A 116 9.83 4.54 1.80
C LYS A 116 8.98 4.65 0.56
N ALA A 117 9.36 5.57 -0.30
CA ALA A 117 8.60 5.86 -1.51
C ALA A 117 8.44 4.64 -2.42
N ASP A 118 9.35 3.70 -2.34
CA ASP A 118 9.31 2.46 -3.12
C ASP A 118 8.23 1.48 -2.66
N ARG A 119 7.57 1.72 -1.56
CA ARG A 119 6.53 0.83 -1.05
C ARG A 119 5.13 1.19 -1.51
N TRP A 120 4.97 2.34 -2.09
CA TRP A 120 3.67 2.87 -2.46
C TRP A 120 3.65 3.30 -3.93
#